data_b90de9b383521baee5a089fe2545614d
#
_entry.id   b90de9b383521baee5a089fe2545614d
#
_cell.length_a   1.000
_cell.length_b   1.000
_cell.length_c   1.000
_cell.angle_alpha   90.00
_cell.angle_beta   90.00
_cell.angle_gamma   90.00
#
_symmetry.space_group_name_H-M   'P 1'
#
loop_
_entity.id
_entity.type
_entity.pdbx_description
1 polymer ?
#
loop_
_entity_poly.entity_id
_entity_poly.type
_entity_poly.pdbx_seq_one_letter_code
_entity_poly.pdbx_strand_id
1 'polypeptide(L)'
;MATSSLLKLDIDGLLGKVEHLTGTRLPREVVEITLEPSLDTLCVRFKKPTDEELGEPAYPRIHLFRDKRTDEVTAVELVEMDEFLKEA
;
A
#
# COMPACT_ATOMS: atom_id res chain seq x y z
N MET A 1 -12.99 -6.73 17.71
CA MET A 1 -13.39 -7.57 16.59
C MET A 1 -12.54 -7.30 15.38
N ALA A 2 -12.08 -8.35 14.71
CA ALA A 2 -11.13 -8.19 13.60
C ALA A 2 -11.68 -7.35 12.46
N THR A 3 -12.96 -7.52 12.13
CA THR A 3 -13.57 -6.76 11.06
C THR A 3 -13.65 -5.27 11.36
N SER A 4 -13.83 -4.92 12.64
CA SER A 4 -13.92 -3.51 12.98
C SER A 4 -12.58 -2.82 12.89
N SER A 5 -11.46 -3.53 13.08
CA SER A 5 -10.13 -2.93 12.91
C SER A 5 -9.90 -2.50 11.47
N LEU A 6 -10.26 -3.37 10.52
CA LEU A 6 -10.09 -3.05 9.11
C LEU A 6 -11.03 -1.94 8.69
N LEU A 7 -12.27 -1.97 9.16
CA LEU A 7 -13.25 -0.93 8.83
C LEU A 7 -12.88 0.43 9.36
N LYS A 8 -12.12 0.47 10.44
CA LYS A 8 -11.69 1.73 11.04
C LYS A 8 -10.39 2.27 10.45
N LEU A 9 -9.79 1.50 9.56
CA LEU A 9 -8.56 1.94 8.92
C LEU A 9 -8.85 3.09 7.97
N ASP A 10 -8.18 4.22 8.20
CA ASP A 10 -8.32 5.39 7.33
C ASP A 10 -7.40 5.22 6.14
N ILE A 11 -7.93 4.69 5.05
CA ILE A 11 -7.15 4.42 3.85
C ILE A 11 -6.57 5.70 3.24
N ASP A 12 -7.36 6.76 3.17
CA ASP A 12 -6.88 8.02 2.62
C ASP A 12 -5.73 8.60 3.44
N GLY A 13 -5.86 8.55 4.76
CA GLY A 13 -4.79 9.00 5.64
C GLY A 13 -3.55 8.12 5.52
N LEU A 14 -3.75 6.82 5.38
CA LEU A 14 -2.66 5.87 5.21
C LEU A 14 -1.90 6.15 3.91
N LEU A 15 -2.63 6.34 2.82
CA LEU A 15 -2.02 6.65 1.52
C LEU A 15 -1.29 7.99 1.56
N GLY A 16 -1.86 8.97 2.25
CA GLY A 16 -1.21 10.27 2.44
C GLY A 16 0.12 10.14 3.17
N LYS A 17 0.16 9.29 4.20
CA LYS A 17 1.39 9.03 4.93
C LYS A 17 2.44 8.37 4.03
N VAL A 18 2.02 7.41 3.22
CA VAL A 18 2.91 6.74 2.27
C VAL A 18 3.47 7.74 1.26
N GLU A 19 2.61 8.61 0.73
CA GLU A 19 3.04 9.65 -0.20
C GLU A 19 4.08 10.58 0.44
N HIS A 20 3.84 10.96 1.69
CA HIS A 20 4.75 11.82 2.40
C HIS A 20 6.13 11.16 2.59
N LEU A 21 6.14 9.90 2.99
CA LEU A 21 7.37 9.17 3.27
C LEU A 21 8.14 8.80 2.01
N THR A 22 7.46 8.48 0.93
CA THR A 22 8.10 8.04 -0.30
C THR A 22 8.34 9.16 -1.30
N GLY A 23 7.63 10.29 -1.13
CA GLY A 23 7.68 11.36 -2.11
C GLY A 23 6.98 11.02 -3.41
N THR A 24 6.19 9.96 -3.43
CA THR A 24 5.48 9.48 -4.63
C THR A 24 3.98 9.69 -4.46
N ARG A 25 3.37 10.31 -5.45
CA ARG A 25 1.92 10.47 -5.44
C ARG A 25 1.24 9.15 -5.80
N LEU A 26 0.20 8.81 -5.05
CA LEU A 26 -0.53 7.56 -5.23
C LEU A 26 -1.93 7.82 -5.76
N PRO A 27 -2.48 6.88 -6.57
CA PRO A 27 -3.88 6.96 -6.96
C PRO A 27 -4.78 6.90 -5.72
N ARG A 28 -6.00 7.39 -5.85
CA ARG A 28 -6.98 7.32 -4.75
C ARG A 28 -8.10 6.33 -5.01
N GLU A 29 -8.15 5.80 -6.22
CA GLU A 29 -9.15 4.78 -6.55
C GLU A 29 -8.59 3.42 -6.18
N VAL A 30 -9.16 2.81 -5.16
CA VAL A 30 -8.71 1.53 -4.63
C VAL A 30 -9.65 0.44 -5.11
N VAL A 31 -9.10 -0.59 -5.75
CA VAL A 31 -9.91 -1.71 -6.24
C VAL A 31 -9.86 -2.92 -5.33
N GLU A 32 -8.82 -3.04 -4.51
CA GLU A 32 -8.70 -4.19 -3.62
C GLU A 32 -7.80 -3.85 -2.44
N ILE A 33 -8.18 -4.33 -1.26
CA ILE A 33 -7.34 -4.24 -0.06
C ILE A 33 -7.21 -5.64 0.50
N THR A 34 -5.98 -6.09 0.69
CA THR A 34 -5.69 -7.40 1.25
C THR A 34 -4.88 -7.23 2.52
N LEU A 35 -5.39 -7.78 3.61
CA LEU A 35 -4.68 -7.82 4.88
C LEU A 35 -4.26 -9.25 5.17
N GLU A 36 -2.97 -9.43 5.42
CA GLU A 36 -2.43 -10.74 5.78
C GLU A 36 -1.96 -10.69 7.22
N PRO A 37 -2.82 -11.07 8.18
CA PRO A 37 -2.51 -10.91 9.60
C PRO A 37 -1.28 -11.69 10.07
N SER A 38 -1.07 -12.87 9.52
CA SER A 38 0.08 -13.70 9.92
C SER A 38 1.41 -13.06 9.55
N LEU A 39 1.43 -12.20 8.55
CA LEU A 39 2.63 -11.51 8.09
C LEU A 39 2.63 -10.03 8.47
N ASP A 40 1.57 -9.56 9.12
CA ASP A 40 1.39 -8.16 9.47
C ASP A 40 1.58 -7.25 8.25
N THR A 41 0.99 -7.66 7.13
CA THR A 41 1.18 -7.02 5.83
C THR A 41 -0.16 -6.56 5.27
N LEU A 42 -0.19 -5.35 4.72
CA LEU A 42 -1.35 -4.79 4.06
C LEU A 42 -0.98 -4.45 2.63
N CYS A 43 -1.80 -4.88 1.69
CA CYS A 43 -1.61 -4.54 0.28
C CYS A 43 -2.83 -3.76 -0.21
N VAL A 44 -2.59 -2.58 -0.80
CA VAL A 44 -3.63 -1.76 -1.38
C VAL A 44 -3.40 -1.73 -2.88
N ARG A 45 -4.36 -2.23 -3.65
CA ARG A 45 -4.24 -2.29 -5.10
C ARG A 45 -5.11 -1.22 -5.74
N PHE A 46 -4.51 -0.47 -6.65
CA PHE A 46 -5.19 0.62 -7.35
C PHE A 46 -5.66 0.20 -8.74
N LYS A 47 -4.92 -0.67 -9.41
CA LYS A 47 -5.30 -1.19 -10.72
C LYS A 47 -4.50 -2.44 -11.02
N LYS A 48 -4.99 -3.23 -11.97
CA LYS A 48 -4.27 -4.40 -12.42
C LYS A 48 -3.20 -3.97 -13.44
N PRO A 49 -2.00 -4.56 -13.39
CA PRO A 49 -0.99 -4.24 -14.39
C PRO A 49 -1.40 -4.77 -15.76
N THR A 50 -0.93 -4.12 -16.81
CA THR A 50 -1.25 -4.52 -18.19
C THR A 50 -0.51 -5.79 -18.58
N ASP A 51 0.67 -6.01 -18.05
CA ASP A 51 1.52 -7.14 -18.40
C ASP A 51 2.30 -7.57 -17.16
N GLU A 52 3.44 -6.97 -16.95
CA GLU A 52 4.32 -7.30 -15.83
C GLU A 52 4.30 -6.19 -14.80
N GLU A 53 4.42 -6.58 -13.54
CA GLU A 53 4.43 -5.62 -12.44
C GLU A 53 5.79 -5.70 -11.74
N LEU A 54 6.40 -4.57 -11.49
CA LEU A 54 7.67 -4.49 -10.78
C LEU A 54 7.45 -3.94 -9.38
N GLY A 55 8.01 -4.64 -8.39
CA GLY A 55 7.97 -4.17 -7.01
C GLY A 55 9.32 -3.61 -6.62
N GLU A 56 9.31 -2.50 -5.88
CA GLU A 56 10.54 -1.90 -5.39
C GLU A 56 10.37 -1.40 -3.96
N PRO A 57 11.40 -1.53 -3.11
CA PRO A 57 11.37 -0.94 -1.79
C PRO A 57 11.56 0.57 -1.94
N ALA A 58 10.52 1.33 -1.62
CA ALA A 58 10.54 2.79 -1.76
C ALA A 58 10.87 3.49 -0.46
N TYR A 59 10.68 2.79 0.66
CA TYR A 59 10.92 3.31 2.00
C TYR A 59 10.89 2.12 2.95
N PRO A 60 11.54 2.17 4.11
CA PRO A 60 11.44 1.06 5.05
C PRO A 60 9.98 0.70 5.31
N ARG A 61 9.64 -0.57 5.18
CA ARG A 61 8.29 -1.12 5.34
C ARG A 61 7.32 -0.76 4.23
N ILE A 62 7.78 -0.09 3.16
CA ILE A 62 6.91 0.28 2.04
C ILE A 62 7.47 -0.22 0.74
N HIS A 63 6.69 -1.04 0.02
CA HIS A 63 7.01 -1.49 -1.32
C HIS A 63 6.01 -0.92 -2.30
N LEU A 64 6.48 -0.29 -3.37
CA LEU A 64 5.61 0.21 -4.43
C LEU A 64 5.68 -0.75 -5.61
N PHE A 65 4.52 -1.01 -6.20
CA PHE A 65 4.44 -1.83 -7.40
C PHE A 65 4.04 -0.94 -8.56
N ARG A 66 4.71 -1.11 -9.67
CA ARG A 66 4.47 -0.32 -10.88
C ARG A 66 4.26 -1.22 -12.06
N ASP A 67 3.41 -0.78 -12.97
CA ASP A 67 3.25 -1.44 -14.26
C ASP A 67 4.54 -1.22 -15.05
N LYS A 68 5.17 -2.31 -15.45
CA LYS A 68 6.44 -2.25 -16.20
C LYS A 68 6.30 -1.47 -17.50
N ARG A 69 5.12 -1.52 -18.09
CA ARG A 69 4.88 -0.92 -19.41
C ARG A 69 4.57 0.57 -19.32
N THR A 70 3.76 0.98 -18.34
CA THR A 70 3.31 2.38 -18.22
C THR A 70 4.01 3.15 -17.12
N ASP A 71 4.68 2.45 -16.22
CA ASP A 71 5.33 3.02 -15.03
C ASP A 71 4.34 3.61 -14.02
N GLU A 72 3.05 3.31 -14.18
CA GLU A 72 2.04 3.76 -13.23
C GLU A 72 2.09 2.91 -11.97
N VAL A 73 1.87 3.54 -10.81
CA VAL A 73 1.77 2.81 -9.55
C VAL A 73 0.50 1.97 -9.57
N THR A 74 0.64 0.66 -9.39
CA THR A 74 -0.48 -0.27 -9.41
C THR A 74 -0.89 -0.73 -8.04
N ALA A 75 0.05 -0.76 -7.08
CA ALA A 75 -0.24 -1.21 -5.74
C ALA A 75 0.82 -0.70 -4.76
N VAL A 76 0.48 -0.73 -3.49
CA VAL A 76 1.45 -0.48 -2.42
C VAL A 76 1.31 -1.60 -1.39
N GLU A 77 2.44 -2.10 -0.90
CA GLU A 77 2.46 -3.10 0.14
C GLU A 77 3.15 -2.53 1.36
N LEU A 78 2.49 -2.63 2.49
CA LEU A 78 3.02 -2.17 3.77
C LEU A 78 3.31 -3.40 4.63
N VAL A 79 4.55 -3.55 5.06
CA VAL A 79 4.94 -4.65 5.93
C VAL A 79 5.16 -4.12 7.34
N GLU A 80 5.11 -5.02 8.32
CA GLU A 80 5.24 -4.64 9.72
C GLU A 80 4.27 -3.50 10.06
N MET A 81 3.00 -3.72 9.77
CA MET A 81 1.95 -2.70 9.95
C MET A 81 1.93 -2.10 11.35
N ASP A 82 2.16 -2.91 12.37
CA ASP A 82 2.18 -2.40 13.74
C ASP A 82 3.21 -1.29 13.90
N GLU A 83 4.40 -1.52 13.36
CA GLU A 83 5.47 -0.52 13.44
C GLU A 83 5.19 0.67 12.54
N PHE A 84 4.66 0.40 11.36
CA PHE A 84 4.33 1.47 10.42
C PHE A 84 3.29 2.44 11.01
N LEU A 85 2.27 1.89 11.66
CA LEU A 85 1.21 2.72 12.23
C LEU A 85 1.69 3.53 13.43
N LYS A 86 2.74 3.09 14.10
CA LYS A 86 3.32 3.81 15.24
C LYS A 86 4.20 4.97 14.82
N GLU A 87 4.69 4.96 13.60
CA GLU A 87 5.52 6.05 13.10
C GLU A 87 4.65 7.29 12.89
N ALA A 88 5.08 8.38 13.43
CA ALA A 88 4.33 9.63 13.34
C ALA A 88 4.53 10.31 12.00
#